data_ef9b8ec2755e03e17710a598145b7ae8
#
_entry.id   ef9b8ec2755e03e17710a598145b7ae8
#
_cell.length_a   1.000
_cell.length_b   1.000
_cell.length_c   1.000
_cell.angle_alpha   90.00
_cell.angle_beta   90.00
_cell.angle_gamma   90.00
#
_symmetry.space_group_name_H-M   'P 1'
#
loop_
_entity.id
_entity.type
_entity.pdbx_description
1 polymer ?
#
loop_
_entity_poly.entity_id
_entity_poly.type
_entity_poly.pdbx_seq_one_letter_code
_entity_poly.pdbx_strand_id
1 'polypeptide(L)'
;MTAYEITGSRPAAIARKGLVRSFQISAVFPHLTVLENVRIALQRKRGNSYDFWRSQAALAAFDTRANELIEAVGLAGYETTLAVELPYGRKRALEIATTLALDPQLLLLDEPTAGMAHDDVERIAALIKHVAADRTVLMVEHNLSVVSTLSDTITVLARGEILAEGDYATVSQHPAVIEAYLGASHG
;
A
#
# COMPACT_ATOMS: atom_id res chain seq x y z
N MET A 1 10.38 20.14 3.17
CA MET A 1 10.10 18.89 3.89
C MET A 1 10.63 19.00 5.30
N THR A 2 9.82 18.72 6.31
CA THR A 2 10.27 18.72 7.70
C THR A 2 10.84 17.34 8.00
N ALA A 3 12.13 17.26 8.37
CA ALA A 3 12.74 16.00 8.78
C ALA A 3 12.22 15.61 10.17
N TYR A 4 11.81 14.36 10.35
CA TYR A 4 11.38 13.81 11.63
C TYR A 4 12.29 12.67 12.06
N GLU A 5 12.83 12.76 13.26
CA GLU A 5 13.45 11.60 13.94
C GLU A 5 12.33 10.67 14.42
N ILE A 6 12.38 9.40 14.00
CA ILE A 6 11.38 8.38 14.33
C ILE A 6 11.95 7.20 15.14
N THR A 7 13.27 7.20 15.37
CA THR A 7 13.95 6.14 16.13
C THR A 7 13.34 6.00 17.51
N GLY A 8 12.98 4.77 17.90
CA GLY A 8 12.34 4.49 19.20
C GLY A 8 10.89 4.97 19.34
N SER A 9 10.31 5.58 18.31
CA SER A 9 8.92 6.02 18.34
C SER A 9 7.94 4.83 18.25
N ARG A 10 6.81 4.91 18.97
CA ARG A 10 5.76 3.89 18.88
C ARG A 10 5.10 3.92 17.50
N PRO A 11 4.69 2.77 16.90
CA PRO A 11 4.08 2.71 15.58
C PRO A 11 2.89 3.66 15.38
N ALA A 12 2.03 3.79 16.40
CA ALA A 12 0.89 4.71 16.36
C ALA A 12 1.30 6.20 16.31
N ALA A 13 2.47 6.56 16.87
CA ALA A 13 3.00 7.92 16.79
C ALA A 13 3.59 8.19 15.41
N ILE A 14 4.25 7.20 14.81
CA ILE A 14 4.79 7.26 13.44
C ILE A 14 3.65 7.41 12.44
N ALA A 15 2.59 6.62 12.56
CA ALA A 15 1.40 6.72 11.70
C ALA A 15 0.74 8.11 11.76
N ARG A 16 0.70 8.75 12.94
CA ARG A 16 0.19 10.13 13.07
C ARG A 16 1.07 11.19 12.41
N LYS A 17 2.35 10.88 12.16
CA LYS A 17 3.26 11.73 11.39
C LYS A 17 3.11 11.54 9.87
N GLY A 18 2.15 10.73 9.43
CA GLY A 18 1.86 10.50 8.01
C GLY A 18 2.70 9.40 7.36
N LEU A 19 3.41 8.57 8.13
CA LEU A 19 4.12 7.40 7.62
C LEU A 19 3.30 6.15 7.93
N VAL A 20 2.74 5.51 6.91
CA VAL A 20 1.91 4.32 7.05
C VAL A 20 2.47 3.18 6.22
N ARG A 21 2.57 2.00 6.83
CA ARG A 21 2.98 0.75 6.18
C ARG A 21 1.75 -0.11 5.91
N SER A 22 1.59 -0.58 4.68
CA SER A 22 0.70 -1.70 4.40
C SER A 22 1.37 -3.00 4.87
N PHE A 23 0.64 -3.84 5.58
CA PHE A 23 1.19 -5.09 6.11
C PHE A 23 1.04 -6.22 5.09
N GLN A 24 2.00 -7.16 5.09
CA GLN A 24 1.95 -8.41 4.33
C GLN A 24 0.77 -9.33 4.75
N ILE A 25 0.24 -9.13 5.96
CA ILE A 25 -0.96 -9.82 6.48
C ILE A 25 -2.13 -8.84 6.38
N SER A 26 -3.20 -9.26 5.73
CA SER A 26 -4.42 -8.50 5.50
C SER A 26 -4.87 -7.73 6.75
N ALA A 27 -4.70 -6.42 6.73
CA ALA A 27 -5.11 -5.52 7.83
C ALA A 27 -6.61 -5.17 7.72
N VAL A 28 -7.40 -6.03 7.08
CA VAL A 28 -8.85 -5.86 6.90
C VAL A 28 -9.62 -6.77 7.84
N PHE A 29 -10.78 -6.35 8.25
CA PHE A 29 -11.73 -7.15 9.03
C PHE A 29 -12.52 -8.06 8.08
N PRO A 30 -12.27 -9.39 8.09
CA PRO A 30 -12.77 -10.29 7.04
C PRO A 30 -14.30 -10.41 7.02
N HIS A 31 -14.94 -10.26 8.18
CA HIS A 31 -16.40 -10.38 8.36
C HIS A 31 -17.15 -9.04 8.31
N LEU A 32 -16.45 -7.96 7.94
CA LEU A 32 -17.04 -6.67 7.65
C LEU A 32 -17.05 -6.44 6.14
N THR A 33 -18.00 -5.62 5.68
CA THR A 33 -18.10 -5.22 4.28
C THR A 33 -16.92 -4.32 3.89
N VAL A 34 -16.70 -4.14 2.58
CA VAL A 34 -15.73 -3.19 2.04
C VAL A 34 -15.93 -1.80 2.63
N LEU A 35 -17.19 -1.31 2.61
CA LEU A 35 -17.53 0.01 3.14
C LEU A 35 -17.24 0.14 4.63
N GLU A 36 -17.59 -0.86 5.44
CA GLU A 36 -17.33 -0.87 6.88
C GLU A 36 -15.84 -0.85 7.20
N ASN A 37 -15.03 -1.61 6.46
CA ASN A 37 -13.58 -1.60 6.61
C ASN A 37 -12.99 -0.20 6.39
N VAL A 38 -13.39 0.48 5.31
CA VAL A 38 -12.91 1.83 5.00
C VAL A 38 -13.42 2.86 6.02
N ARG A 39 -14.68 2.76 6.47
CA ARG A 39 -15.24 3.61 7.52
C ARG A 39 -14.45 3.51 8.84
N ILE A 40 -14.10 2.30 9.28
CA ILE A 40 -13.29 2.08 10.48
C ILE A 40 -11.91 2.75 10.35
N ALA A 41 -11.28 2.65 9.18
CA ALA A 41 -10.01 3.30 8.94
C ALA A 41 -10.13 4.83 9.01
N LEU A 42 -11.20 5.42 8.46
CA LEU A 42 -11.47 6.86 8.52
C LEU A 42 -11.73 7.36 9.94
N GLN A 43 -12.39 6.56 10.80
CA GLN A 43 -12.62 6.92 12.21
C GLN A 43 -11.31 7.16 12.98
N ARG A 44 -10.27 6.36 12.69
CA ARG A 44 -8.98 6.44 13.37
C ARG A 44 -8.31 7.83 13.24
N LYS A 45 -8.55 8.53 12.13
CA LYS A 45 -8.01 9.88 11.89
C LYS A 45 -8.56 10.92 12.88
N ARG A 46 -9.78 10.73 13.40
CA ARG A 46 -10.42 11.67 14.35
C ARG A 46 -9.93 11.56 15.79
N GLY A 47 -9.07 10.60 16.13
CA GLY A 47 -8.54 10.44 17.49
C GLY A 47 -9.49 9.83 18.52
N ASN A 48 -10.75 9.60 18.16
CA ASN A 48 -11.81 9.03 19.02
C ASN A 48 -12.05 7.56 18.71
N SER A 49 -11.03 6.72 18.92
CA SER A 49 -11.06 5.28 18.60
C SER A 49 -12.01 4.45 19.47
N TYR A 50 -12.74 5.06 20.40
CA TYR A 50 -13.60 4.37 21.37
C TYR A 50 -15.10 4.65 21.22
N ASP A 51 -15.53 5.35 20.15
CA ASP A 51 -16.95 5.65 19.92
C ASP A 51 -17.71 4.47 19.24
N PHE A 52 -17.45 3.24 19.69
CA PHE A 52 -18.18 2.03 19.24
C PHE A 52 -19.70 2.08 19.52
N TRP A 53 -20.14 3.01 20.34
CA TRP A 53 -21.54 3.17 20.76
C TRP A 53 -22.29 4.26 19.99
N ARG A 54 -21.62 4.96 19.08
CA ARG A 54 -22.31 5.93 18.24
C ARG A 54 -23.06 5.22 17.12
N SER A 55 -24.33 5.61 16.94
CA SER A 55 -25.26 5.05 15.96
C SER A 55 -24.68 5.00 14.55
N GLN A 56 -25.21 4.13 13.69
CA GLN A 56 -24.91 4.05 12.26
C GLN A 56 -24.93 5.44 11.56
N ALA A 57 -25.77 6.38 12.05
CA ALA A 57 -25.81 7.75 11.56
C ALA A 57 -24.48 8.52 11.74
N ALA A 58 -23.69 8.23 12.78
CA ALA A 58 -22.36 8.85 12.95
C ALA A 58 -21.34 8.26 11.97
N LEU A 59 -21.53 7.03 11.52
CA LEU A 59 -20.72 6.37 10.48
C LEU A 59 -21.08 6.88 9.08
N ALA A 60 -22.34 7.25 8.84
CA ALA A 60 -22.77 7.83 7.57
C ALA A 60 -22.05 9.15 7.22
N ALA A 61 -21.53 9.87 8.22
CA ALA A 61 -20.68 11.04 7.97
C ALA A 61 -19.38 10.73 7.21
N PHE A 62 -18.97 9.44 7.17
CA PHE A 62 -17.78 8.99 6.43
C PHE A 62 -18.11 8.42 5.05
N ASP A 63 -19.39 8.25 4.70
CA ASP A 63 -19.81 7.53 3.51
C ASP A 63 -19.29 8.16 2.22
N THR A 64 -19.39 9.47 2.09
CA THR A 64 -18.87 10.18 0.91
C THR A 64 -17.40 9.89 0.73
N ARG A 65 -16.59 10.08 1.78
CA ARG A 65 -15.14 9.85 1.69
C ARG A 65 -14.78 8.36 1.55
N ALA A 66 -15.54 7.47 2.18
CA ALA A 66 -15.36 6.04 2.04
C ALA A 66 -15.62 5.58 0.59
N ASN A 67 -16.71 6.05 -0.02
CA ASN A 67 -17.06 5.72 -1.40
C ASN A 67 -16.02 6.28 -2.40
N GLU A 68 -15.54 7.52 -2.20
CA GLU A 68 -14.43 8.06 -3.01
C GLU A 68 -13.18 7.17 -2.97
N LEU A 69 -12.81 6.67 -1.79
CA LEU A 69 -11.66 5.79 -1.63
C LEU A 69 -11.91 4.41 -2.26
N ILE A 70 -13.11 3.86 -2.13
CA ILE A 70 -13.52 2.59 -2.74
C ILE A 70 -13.47 2.69 -4.26
N GLU A 71 -13.99 3.78 -4.83
CA GLU A 71 -13.93 4.04 -6.26
C GLU A 71 -12.48 4.22 -6.74
N ALA A 72 -11.67 5.00 -6.03
CA ALA A 72 -10.26 5.25 -6.37
C ALA A 72 -9.42 3.96 -6.44
N VAL A 73 -9.78 2.92 -5.67
CA VAL A 73 -9.07 1.63 -5.70
C VAL A 73 -9.77 0.60 -6.61
N GLY A 74 -10.77 0.99 -7.40
CA GLY A 74 -11.47 0.11 -8.34
C GLY A 74 -12.39 -0.93 -7.68
N LEU A 75 -12.94 -0.62 -6.50
CA LEU A 75 -13.88 -1.46 -5.76
C LEU A 75 -15.34 -0.96 -5.82
N ALA A 76 -15.66 -0.05 -6.73
CA ALA A 76 -17.04 0.38 -6.98
C ALA A 76 -17.93 -0.82 -7.30
N GLY A 77 -19.09 -0.90 -6.65
CA GLY A 77 -20.02 -2.03 -6.75
C GLY A 77 -19.76 -3.19 -5.77
N TYR A 78 -18.70 -3.09 -4.94
CA TYR A 78 -18.36 -4.08 -3.90
C TYR A 78 -18.59 -3.57 -2.47
N GLU A 79 -19.23 -2.42 -2.30
CA GLU A 79 -19.39 -1.71 -1.02
C GLU A 79 -20.00 -2.60 0.07
N THR A 80 -20.98 -3.45 -0.31
CA THR A 80 -21.72 -4.35 0.58
C THR A 80 -21.13 -5.77 0.64
N THR A 81 -20.12 -6.07 -0.16
CA THR A 81 -19.46 -7.39 -0.18
C THR A 81 -18.58 -7.55 1.05
N LEU A 82 -18.64 -8.72 1.70
CA LEU A 82 -17.75 -9.04 2.82
C LEU A 82 -16.31 -9.14 2.33
N ALA A 83 -15.37 -8.63 3.11
CA ALA A 83 -13.95 -8.66 2.75
C ALA A 83 -13.42 -10.09 2.54
N VAL A 84 -13.95 -11.08 3.27
CA VAL A 84 -13.60 -12.49 3.11
C VAL A 84 -13.98 -13.05 1.74
N GLU A 85 -15.03 -12.54 1.11
CA GLU A 85 -15.55 -12.98 -0.19
C GLU A 85 -14.81 -12.40 -1.38
N LEU A 86 -14.01 -11.36 -1.15
CA LEU A 86 -13.25 -10.72 -2.23
C LEU A 86 -12.17 -11.65 -2.78
N PRO A 87 -11.95 -11.70 -4.10
CA PRO A 87 -10.74 -12.26 -4.70
C PRO A 87 -9.47 -11.57 -4.16
N TYR A 88 -8.34 -12.26 -4.22
CA TYR A 88 -7.09 -11.80 -3.60
C TYR A 88 -6.66 -10.39 -4.05
N GLY A 89 -6.65 -10.10 -5.35
CA GLY A 89 -6.30 -8.77 -5.87
C GLY A 89 -7.22 -7.66 -5.37
N ARG A 90 -8.52 -7.96 -5.19
CA ARG A 90 -9.49 -7.01 -4.62
C ARG A 90 -9.31 -6.82 -3.11
N LYS A 91 -8.91 -7.87 -2.38
CA LYS A 91 -8.51 -7.72 -0.96
C LYS A 91 -7.33 -6.77 -0.84
N ARG A 92 -6.35 -6.88 -1.73
CA ARG A 92 -5.20 -5.97 -1.75
C ARG A 92 -5.60 -4.53 -2.06
N ALA A 93 -6.52 -4.31 -3.01
CA ALA A 93 -7.08 -3.00 -3.27
C ALA A 93 -7.79 -2.43 -2.04
N LEU A 94 -8.55 -3.24 -1.29
CA LEU A 94 -9.19 -2.82 -0.04
C LEU A 94 -8.15 -2.45 1.04
N GLU A 95 -7.04 -3.19 1.17
CA GLU A 95 -5.94 -2.84 2.07
C GLU A 95 -5.33 -1.48 1.72
N ILE A 96 -5.15 -1.20 0.44
CA ILE A 96 -4.67 0.10 -0.03
C ILE A 96 -5.71 1.18 0.32
N ALA A 97 -7.01 0.95 0.10
CA ALA A 97 -8.07 1.90 0.45
C ALA A 97 -8.07 2.24 1.95
N THR A 98 -7.97 1.23 2.83
CA THR A 98 -7.91 1.44 4.29
C THR A 98 -6.64 2.18 4.71
N THR A 99 -5.52 1.96 4.01
CA THR A 99 -4.28 2.70 4.25
C THR A 99 -4.40 4.15 3.79
N LEU A 100 -5.00 4.40 2.62
CA LEU A 100 -5.27 5.75 2.10
C LEU A 100 -6.25 6.54 2.97
N ALA A 101 -7.18 5.86 3.66
CA ALA A 101 -8.09 6.49 4.63
C ALA A 101 -7.34 7.18 5.78
N LEU A 102 -6.11 6.78 6.07
CA LEU A 102 -5.24 7.41 7.06
C LEU A 102 -4.54 8.67 6.51
N ASP A 103 -4.70 8.97 5.22
CA ASP A 103 -4.10 10.11 4.51
C ASP A 103 -2.58 10.20 4.69
N PRO A 104 -1.83 9.15 4.31
CA PRO A 104 -0.38 9.11 4.49
C PRO A 104 0.33 10.08 3.55
N GLN A 105 1.40 10.72 4.04
CA GLN A 105 2.35 11.45 3.21
C GLN A 105 3.40 10.51 2.60
N LEU A 106 3.77 9.46 3.34
CA LEU A 106 4.66 8.40 2.91
C LEU A 106 3.97 7.05 3.10
N LEU A 107 3.81 6.33 2.00
CA LEU A 107 3.22 4.99 1.95
C LEU A 107 4.34 3.95 1.75
N LEU A 108 4.44 3.00 2.68
CA LEU A 108 5.36 1.87 2.56
C LEU A 108 4.59 0.64 2.07
N LEU A 109 4.97 0.11 0.92
CA LEU A 109 4.40 -1.09 0.33
C LEU A 109 5.43 -2.22 0.33
N ASP A 110 5.05 -3.35 0.88
CA ASP A 110 5.91 -4.54 0.96
C ASP A 110 5.31 -5.63 0.05
N GLU A 111 6.01 -5.92 -1.06
CA GLU A 111 5.60 -6.85 -2.11
C GLU A 111 4.11 -6.74 -2.50
N PRO A 112 3.65 -5.55 -2.94
CA PRO A 112 2.22 -5.29 -3.16
C PRO A 112 1.60 -6.19 -4.23
N THR A 113 2.40 -6.80 -5.12
CA THR A 113 1.92 -7.65 -6.22
C THR A 113 2.19 -9.13 -6.00
N ALA A 114 2.78 -9.54 -4.87
CA ALA A 114 3.12 -10.94 -4.60
C ALA A 114 1.90 -11.87 -4.65
N GLY A 115 2.04 -12.99 -5.36
CA GLY A 115 1.01 -14.04 -5.45
C GLY A 115 -0.22 -13.68 -6.30
N MET A 116 -0.17 -12.59 -7.07
CA MET A 116 -1.27 -12.16 -7.93
C MET A 116 -1.19 -12.76 -9.33
N ALA A 117 -2.36 -12.93 -9.97
CA ALA A 117 -2.45 -13.17 -11.41
C ALA A 117 -2.03 -11.90 -12.20
N HIS A 118 -1.62 -12.07 -13.44
CA HIS A 118 -1.08 -10.98 -14.28
C HIS A 118 -2.01 -9.75 -14.35
N ASP A 119 -3.30 -9.96 -14.60
CA ASP A 119 -4.30 -8.89 -14.70
C ASP A 119 -4.47 -8.11 -13.38
N ASP A 120 -4.33 -8.79 -12.24
CA ASP A 120 -4.38 -8.15 -10.93
C ASP A 120 -3.11 -7.34 -10.65
N VAL A 121 -1.93 -7.83 -11.11
CA VAL A 121 -0.66 -7.09 -11.02
C VAL A 121 -0.75 -5.77 -11.77
N GLU A 122 -1.24 -5.76 -13.01
CA GLU A 122 -1.41 -4.54 -13.80
C GLU A 122 -2.36 -3.55 -13.14
N ARG A 123 -3.49 -4.06 -12.60
CA ARG A 123 -4.47 -3.23 -11.89
C ARG A 123 -3.89 -2.58 -10.63
N ILE A 124 -3.16 -3.35 -9.82
CA ILE A 124 -2.52 -2.82 -8.61
C ILE A 124 -1.38 -1.87 -8.96
N ALA A 125 -0.60 -2.15 -10.01
CA ALA A 125 0.43 -1.24 -10.49
C ALA A 125 -0.18 0.11 -10.91
N ALA A 126 -1.26 0.10 -11.70
CA ALA A 126 -1.97 1.32 -12.09
C ALA A 126 -2.51 2.10 -10.88
N LEU A 127 -3.05 1.40 -9.87
CA LEU A 127 -3.50 2.00 -8.63
C LEU A 127 -2.34 2.65 -7.86
N ILE A 128 -1.21 1.96 -7.70
CA ILE A 128 -0.02 2.52 -7.01
C ILE A 128 0.47 3.77 -7.74
N LYS A 129 0.53 3.75 -9.07
CA LYS A 129 0.93 4.91 -9.88
C LYS A 129 -0.02 6.09 -9.68
N HIS A 130 -1.32 5.84 -9.63
CA HIS A 130 -2.31 6.89 -9.34
C HIS A 130 -2.13 7.47 -7.94
N VAL A 131 -1.89 6.63 -6.95
CA VAL A 131 -1.65 7.05 -5.55
C VAL A 131 -0.34 7.82 -5.40
N ALA A 132 0.70 7.46 -6.15
CA ALA A 132 2.00 8.11 -6.12
C ALA A 132 2.01 9.54 -6.71
N ALA A 133 0.95 9.94 -7.41
CA ALA A 133 0.88 11.26 -8.06
C ALA A 133 0.95 12.43 -7.07
N ASP A 134 0.46 12.25 -5.83
CA ASP A 134 0.36 13.30 -4.80
C ASP A 134 1.04 12.94 -3.48
N ARG A 135 1.77 11.80 -3.42
CA ARG A 135 2.44 11.34 -2.19
C ARG A 135 3.69 10.50 -2.50
N THR A 136 4.55 10.35 -1.52
CA THR A 136 5.73 9.50 -1.64
C THR A 136 5.35 8.04 -1.40
N VAL A 137 5.80 7.16 -2.30
CA VAL A 137 5.66 5.70 -2.14
C VAL A 137 7.07 5.10 -2.06
N LEU A 138 7.34 4.34 -1.01
CA LEU A 138 8.50 3.47 -0.90
C LEU A 138 8.01 2.02 -1.00
N MET A 139 8.51 1.30 -1.98
CA MET A 139 8.05 -0.06 -2.30
C MET A 139 9.22 -1.04 -2.27
N VAL A 140 9.02 -2.19 -1.65
CA VAL A 140 9.88 -3.36 -1.81
C VAL A 140 9.20 -4.29 -2.80
N GLU A 141 9.87 -4.63 -3.88
CA GLU A 141 9.34 -5.49 -4.96
C GLU A 141 10.46 -6.28 -5.63
N HIS A 142 10.11 -7.46 -6.11
CA HIS A 142 11.00 -8.32 -6.90
C HIS A 142 10.50 -8.51 -8.34
N ASN A 143 9.30 -8.04 -8.66
CA ASN A 143 8.74 -8.06 -10.01
C ASN A 143 9.32 -6.90 -10.82
N LEU A 144 10.27 -7.21 -11.72
CA LEU A 144 11.00 -6.21 -12.50
C LEU A 144 10.08 -5.38 -13.41
N SER A 145 8.98 -5.94 -13.92
CA SER A 145 8.03 -5.18 -14.76
C SER A 145 7.30 -4.10 -13.96
N VAL A 146 6.93 -4.42 -12.71
CA VAL A 146 6.32 -3.46 -11.79
C VAL A 146 7.32 -2.38 -11.41
N VAL A 147 8.53 -2.77 -11.02
CA VAL A 147 9.60 -1.84 -10.64
C VAL A 147 9.93 -0.89 -11.79
N SER A 148 10.12 -1.39 -13.02
CA SER A 148 10.44 -0.58 -14.19
C SER A 148 9.35 0.43 -14.58
N THR A 149 8.09 0.11 -14.28
CA THR A 149 6.92 0.94 -14.65
C THR A 149 6.60 2.01 -13.61
N LEU A 150 6.85 1.71 -12.34
CA LEU A 150 6.38 2.55 -11.23
C LEU A 150 7.47 3.40 -10.59
N SER A 151 8.74 2.97 -10.64
CA SER A 151 9.78 3.58 -9.81
C SER A 151 10.48 4.72 -10.53
N ASP A 152 10.62 5.87 -9.85
CA ASP A 152 11.47 6.97 -10.29
C ASP A 152 12.95 6.70 -9.95
N THR A 153 13.19 6.04 -8.80
CA THR A 153 14.52 5.64 -8.31
C THR A 153 14.45 4.24 -7.76
N ILE A 154 15.43 3.43 -8.08
CA ILE A 154 15.56 2.04 -7.65
C ILE A 154 16.85 1.88 -6.87
N THR A 155 16.78 1.30 -5.68
CA THR A 155 17.93 0.88 -4.88
C THR A 155 17.96 -0.65 -4.84
N VAL A 156 18.99 -1.25 -5.41
CA VAL A 156 19.18 -2.71 -5.38
C VAL A 156 19.98 -3.11 -4.17
N LEU A 157 19.41 -4.00 -3.36
CA LEU A 157 20.01 -4.55 -2.15
C LEU A 157 20.37 -6.03 -2.34
N ALA A 158 21.57 -6.41 -1.99
CA ALA A 158 21.96 -7.81 -1.87
C ALA A 158 22.86 -7.99 -0.65
N ARG A 159 22.59 -9.05 0.14
CA ARG A 159 23.37 -9.42 1.34
C ARG A 159 23.54 -8.28 2.36
N GLY A 160 22.56 -7.34 2.41
CA GLY A 160 22.61 -6.21 3.33
C GLY A 160 23.41 -4.99 2.82
N GLU A 161 23.88 -5.02 1.57
CA GLU A 161 24.62 -3.93 0.95
C GLU A 161 23.87 -3.37 -0.26
N ILE A 162 24.04 -2.07 -0.52
CA ILE A 162 23.52 -1.42 -1.73
C ILE A 162 24.47 -1.74 -2.89
N LEU A 163 23.96 -2.44 -3.91
CA LEU A 163 24.73 -2.74 -5.12
C LEU A 163 24.70 -1.60 -6.14
N ALA A 164 23.55 -0.97 -6.31
CA ALA A 164 23.33 0.12 -7.24
C ALA A 164 22.12 0.95 -6.83
N GLU A 165 22.11 2.23 -7.22
CA GLU A 165 20.99 3.14 -7.07
C GLU A 165 20.88 4.04 -8.30
N GLY A 166 19.66 4.26 -8.80
CA GLY A 166 19.41 5.10 -9.97
C GLY A 166 18.06 4.78 -10.62
N ASP A 167 17.88 5.26 -11.84
CA ASP A 167 16.74 4.87 -12.67
C ASP A 167 16.87 3.43 -13.17
N TYR A 168 15.80 2.90 -13.75
CA TYR A 168 15.77 1.52 -14.24
C TYR A 168 16.86 1.25 -15.29
N ALA A 169 17.11 2.21 -16.20
CA ALA A 169 18.10 2.03 -17.27
C ALA A 169 19.52 1.91 -16.69
N THR A 170 19.85 2.72 -15.70
CA THR A 170 21.15 2.69 -15.00
C THR A 170 21.31 1.41 -14.21
N VAL A 171 20.31 1.04 -13.41
CA VAL A 171 20.39 -0.10 -12.50
C VAL A 171 20.39 -1.42 -13.24
N SER A 172 19.58 -1.57 -14.28
CA SER A 172 19.47 -2.82 -15.08
C SER A 172 20.73 -3.17 -15.85
N GLN A 173 21.59 -2.19 -16.11
CA GLN A 173 22.87 -2.40 -16.82
C GLN A 173 24.07 -2.49 -15.87
N HIS A 174 23.85 -2.33 -14.57
CA HIS A 174 24.95 -2.34 -13.60
C HIS A 174 25.54 -3.76 -13.45
N PRO A 175 26.88 -3.96 -13.63
CA PRO A 175 27.49 -5.29 -13.64
C PRO A 175 27.21 -6.12 -12.39
N ALA A 176 27.30 -5.53 -11.20
CA ALA A 176 27.03 -6.22 -9.94
C ALA A 176 25.55 -6.64 -9.80
N VAL A 177 24.61 -5.89 -10.37
CA VAL A 177 23.19 -6.25 -10.40
C VAL A 177 22.95 -7.44 -11.33
N ILE A 178 23.54 -7.38 -12.53
CA ILE A 178 23.46 -8.48 -13.51
C ILE A 178 24.02 -9.77 -12.92
N GLU A 179 25.21 -9.72 -12.29
CA GLU A 179 25.83 -10.85 -11.63
C GLU A 179 24.97 -11.43 -10.50
N ALA A 180 24.40 -10.57 -9.64
CA ALA A 180 23.53 -10.99 -8.55
C ALA A 180 22.26 -11.70 -9.04
N TYR A 181 21.66 -11.25 -10.15
CA TYR A 181 20.46 -11.87 -10.75
C TYR A 181 20.77 -13.12 -11.56
N LEU A 182 21.85 -13.14 -12.36
CA LEU A 182 22.24 -14.29 -13.17
C LEU A 182 22.92 -15.36 -12.33
N GLY A 183 23.70 -14.99 -11.31
CA GLY A 183 24.32 -15.91 -10.36
C GLY A 183 23.32 -16.69 -9.51
N ALA A 184 22.14 -16.12 -9.25
CA ALA A 184 21.05 -16.77 -8.50
C ALA A 184 20.31 -17.85 -9.33
N SER A 185 20.46 -17.86 -10.65
CA SER A 185 19.81 -18.85 -11.55
C SER A 185 20.60 -20.15 -11.74
N HIS A 186 21.76 -20.31 -11.08
CA HIS A 186 22.67 -21.46 -11.24
C HIS A 186 23.00 -22.17 -9.92
N GLY A 187 22.18 -21.96 -8.86
CA GLY A 187 22.31 -22.62 -7.57
C GLY A 187 21.15 -23.57 -7.23
#